data_591e527deb79054c015739ee1ed67f01
#
_entry.id   591e527deb79054c015739ee1ed67f01
#
_cell.length_a   1.000
_cell.length_b   1.000
_cell.length_c   1.000
_cell.angle_alpha   90.00
_cell.angle_beta   90.00
_cell.angle_gamma   90.00
#
_symmetry.space_group_name_H-M   'P 1'
#
loop_
_entity.id
_entity.type
_entity.pdbx_description
1 polymer ?
#
loop_
_entity_poly.entity_id
_entity_poly.type
_entity_poly.pdbx_seq_one_letter_code
_entity_poly.pdbx_strand_id
1 'polypeptide(L)'
;TACAGLDQVPGWGRARKVAGVLTELVLPAEALGKADDAWRPQKRDQAPAVVLGIGLNVGQRPEQLPVDWAISLAAAGWQVEVEEVAQRLAAHLARLVDQWEADDGDPDRQGRHAGLGGRLREVCWSLGRRVRVRTPAGVVRGEVIDLRPGLVLRGAQGEVLVQAGDVEEAREGE
;
A
#
# COMPACT_ATOMS: atom_id res chain seq x y z
N THR A 1 -3.62 -13.57 9.09
CA THR A 1 -4.44 -14.74 9.48
C THR A 1 -5.51 -14.88 8.41
N ALA A 2 -5.45 -15.95 7.59
CA ALA A 2 -6.47 -16.24 6.61
C ALA A 2 -7.78 -16.50 7.37
N CYS A 3 -8.84 -15.76 7.05
CA CYS A 3 -10.17 -16.02 7.58
C CYS A 3 -10.59 -17.41 7.09
N ALA A 4 -10.59 -18.39 7.98
CA ALA A 4 -11.09 -19.73 7.68
C ALA A 4 -12.59 -19.63 7.35
N GLY A 5 -13.01 -20.11 6.17
CA GLY A 5 -14.41 -20.15 5.76
C GLY A 5 -14.85 -19.15 4.71
N LEU A 6 -13.97 -18.31 4.18
CA LEU A 6 -14.32 -17.43 3.06
C LEU A 6 -14.26 -18.18 1.72
N ASP A 7 -15.28 -17.96 0.88
CA ASP A 7 -15.32 -18.47 -0.48
C ASP A 7 -14.20 -17.85 -1.34
N GLN A 8 -13.84 -18.56 -2.42
CA GLN A 8 -12.87 -18.01 -3.36
C GLN A 8 -13.51 -16.92 -4.24
N VAL A 9 -12.81 -15.77 -4.35
CA VAL A 9 -13.20 -14.67 -5.25
C VAL A 9 -12.21 -14.61 -6.41
N PRO A 10 -12.68 -14.53 -7.66
CA PRO A 10 -11.82 -14.44 -8.84
C PRO A 10 -10.81 -13.30 -8.72
N GLY A 11 -9.52 -13.58 -8.92
CA GLY A 11 -8.42 -12.63 -8.81
C GLY A 11 -7.96 -12.30 -7.37
N TRP A 12 -8.68 -12.77 -6.36
CA TRP A 12 -8.40 -12.50 -4.94
C TRP A 12 -8.24 -13.78 -4.09
N GLY A 13 -8.63 -14.95 -4.62
CA GLY A 13 -8.62 -16.18 -3.86
C GLY A 13 -9.43 -16.03 -2.57
N ARG A 14 -8.80 -16.30 -1.43
CA ARG A 14 -9.38 -16.08 -0.09
C ARG A 14 -8.99 -14.74 0.54
N ALA A 15 -8.18 -13.94 -0.15
CA ALA A 15 -7.84 -12.60 0.34
C ALA A 15 -9.05 -11.65 0.21
N ARG A 16 -9.15 -10.71 1.12
CA ARG A 16 -10.19 -9.66 1.11
C ARG A 16 -9.57 -8.32 1.45
N LYS A 17 -10.10 -7.28 0.83
CA LYS A 17 -9.69 -5.90 1.06
C LYS A 17 -10.48 -5.32 2.23
N VAL A 18 -9.81 -5.05 3.33
CA VAL A 18 -10.40 -4.41 4.51
C VAL A 18 -10.22 -2.89 4.50
N ALA A 19 -9.21 -2.40 3.79
CA ALA A 19 -8.91 -0.96 3.74
C ALA A 19 -8.38 -0.53 2.38
N GLY A 20 -8.48 0.75 2.11
CA GLY A 20 -7.81 1.44 1.01
C GLY A 20 -6.97 2.59 1.53
N VAL A 21 -5.84 2.84 0.90
CA VAL A 21 -4.95 3.95 1.21
C VAL A 21 -4.77 4.79 -0.04
N LEU A 22 -4.93 6.10 0.10
CA LEU A 22 -4.67 7.08 -0.95
C LEU A 22 -3.70 8.12 -0.41
N THR A 23 -2.68 8.45 -1.20
CA THR A 23 -1.71 9.48 -0.87
C THR A 23 -1.76 10.59 -1.92
N GLU A 24 -1.76 11.83 -1.47
CA GLU A 24 -1.70 13.01 -2.31
C GLU A 24 -0.53 13.88 -1.90
N LEU A 25 0.28 14.29 -2.87
CA LEU A 25 1.37 15.25 -2.67
C LEU A 25 0.83 16.67 -2.85
N VAL A 26 0.95 17.48 -1.82
CA VAL A 26 0.63 18.90 -1.86
C VAL A 26 1.93 19.69 -1.96
N LEU A 27 2.14 20.31 -3.11
CA LEU A 27 3.28 21.19 -3.32
C LEU A 27 2.93 22.63 -2.97
N PRO A 28 3.81 23.37 -2.28
CA PRO A 28 3.62 24.79 -2.09
C PRO A 28 3.70 25.54 -3.44
N ALA A 29 3.02 26.69 -3.52
CA ALA A 29 2.92 27.44 -4.78
C ALA A 29 4.29 27.81 -5.36
N GLU A 30 5.27 28.05 -4.51
CA GLU A 30 6.65 28.41 -4.87
C GLU A 30 7.43 27.25 -5.53
N ALA A 31 6.96 26.02 -5.35
CA ALA A 31 7.55 24.82 -5.98
C ALA A 31 6.97 24.54 -7.36
N LEU A 32 5.80 25.10 -7.67
CA LEU A 32 5.12 24.85 -8.93
C LEU A 32 5.91 25.41 -10.11
N GLY A 33 6.12 24.58 -11.13
CA GLY A 33 6.83 24.96 -12.35
C GLY A 33 8.37 25.03 -12.24
N LYS A 34 8.95 24.63 -11.11
CA LYS A 34 10.41 24.49 -10.97
C LYS A 34 10.83 23.07 -11.29
N ALA A 35 12.01 22.92 -11.89
CA ALA A 35 12.60 21.60 -12.10
C ALA A 35 12.88 20.92 -10.75
N ASP A 36 12.70 19.61 -10.70
CA ASP A 36 12.71 18.80 -9.49
C ASP A 36 13.90 19.02 -8.56
N ASP A 37 15.08 19.35 -9.11
CA ASP A 37 16.30 19.58 -8.32
C ASP A 37 16.57 21.02 -7.97
N ALA A 38 15.80 21.96 -8.51
CA ALA A 38 16.09 23.41 -8.37
C ALA A 38 15.43 24.05 -7.13
N TRP A 39 14.37 23.40 -6.60
CA TRP A 39 13.65 23.94 -5.47
C TRP A 39 13.99 23.20 -4.17
N ARG A 40 14.26 23.99 -3.12
CA ARG A 40 14.43 23.46 -1.75
C ARG A 40 13.66 24.34 -0.79
N PRO A 41 12.92 23.77 0.17
CA PRO A 41 12.21 24.55 1.17
C PRO A 41 13.20 25.28 2.06
N GLN A 42 12.95 26.57 2.29
CA GLN A 42 13.74 27.41 3.19
C GLN A 42 13.17 27.37 4.63
N LYS A 43 11.89 27.00 4.74
CA LYS A 43 11.16 26.89 6.01
C LYS A 43 10.27 25.65 5.98
N ARG A 44 9.87 25.17 7.16
CA ARG A 44 9.02 24.00 7.30
C ARG A 44 7.65 24.16 6.64
N ASP A 45 7.07 25.34 6.68
CA ASP A 45 5.79 25.70 6.05
C ASP A 45 5.85 25.72 4.51
N GLN A 46 7.05 25.73 3.94
CA GLN A 46 7.28 25.62 2.50
C GLN A 46 7.59 24.18 2.06
N ALA A 47 7.73 23.24 2.98
CA ALA A 47 7.99 21.84 2.62
C ALA A 47 6.77 21.23 1.90
N PRO A 48 6.98 20.33 0.94
CA PRO A 48 5.90 19.50 0.41
C PRO A 48 5.20 18.75 1.54
N ALA A 49 3.88 18.67 1.47
CA ALA A 49 3.10 17.89 2.41
C ALA A 49 2.49 16.66 1.71
N VAL A 50 2.41 15.57 2.44
CA VAL A 50 1.69 14.39 1.98
C VAL A 50 0.39 14.27 2.76
N VAL A 51 -0.74 14.26 2.06
CA VAL A 51 -2.04 13.95 2.64
C VAL A 51 -2.27 12.45 2.49
N LEU A 52 -2.46 11.77 3.61
CA LEU A 52 -2.70 10.34 3.66
C LEU A 52 -4.17 10.08 4.02
N GLY A 53 -4.96 9.62 3.04
CA GLY A 53 -6.33 9.17 3.24
C GLY A 53 -6.35 7.65 3.50
N ILE A 54 -6.98 7.21 4.59
CA ILE A 54 -7.16 5.80 4.90
C ILE A 54 -8.64 5.51 5.08
N GLY A 55 -9.21 4.72 4.16
CA GLY A 55 -10.58 4.20 4.27
C GLY A 55 -10.55 2.78 4.82
N LEU A 56 -11.16 2.55 5.98
CA LEU A 56 -11.21 1.25 6.64
C LEU A 56 -12.66 0.79 6.78
N ASN A 57 -12.94 -0.44 6.36
CA ASN A 57 -14.23 -1.07 6.58
C ASN A 57 -14.27 -1.64 8.00
N VAL A 58 -15.04 -1.04 8.91
CA VAL A 58 -15.09 -1.43 10.32
C VAL A 58 -16.32 -2.29 10.60
N GLY A 59 -17.52 -1.71 10.58
CA GLY A 59 -18.75 -2.34 11.02
C GLY A 59 -19.71 -2.72 9.89
N GLN A 60 -19.36 -2.51 8.62
CA GLN A 60 -20.25 -2.76 7.48
C GLN A 60 -20.60 -4.26 7.38
N ARG A 61 -21.88 -4.54 7.10
CA ARG A 61 -22.33 -5.88 6.73
C ARG A 61 -21.90 -6.18 5.28
N PRO A 62 -21.76 -7.46 4.87
CA PRO A 62 -21.34 -7.83 3.52
C PRO A 62 -22.14 -7.13 2.41
N GLU A 63 -23.46 -6.98 2.58
CA GLU A 63 -24.36 -6.36 1.59
C GLU A 63 -24.14 -4.84 1.45
N GLN A 64 -23.45 -4.22 2.40
CA GLN A 64 -23.13 -2.79 2.39
C GLN A 64 -21.76 -2.51 1.74
N LEU A 65 -21.00 -3.55 1.44
CA LEU A 65 -19.69 -3.42 0.81
C LEU A 65 -19.86 -3.33 -0.71
N PRO A 66 -19.06 -2.49 -1.39
CA PRO A 66 -19.28 -2.20 -2.82
C PRO A 66 -18.89 -3.35 -3.76
N VAL A 67 -18.15 -4.33 -3.27
CA VAL A 67 -17.58 -5.43 -4.08
C VAL A 67 -17.36 -6.69 -3.25
N ASP A 68 -17.40 -7.86 -3.87
CA ASP A 68 -17.32 -9.17 -3.21
C ASP A 68 -15.95 -9.44 -2.56
N TRP A 69 -14.90 -8.79 -3.03
CA TRP A 69 -13.57 -8.91 -2.43
C TRP A 69 -13.31 -7.92 -1.28
N ALA A 70 -14.29 -7.11 -0.89
CA ALA A 70 -14.20 -6.30 0.31
C ALA A 70 -14.66 -7.10 1.55
N ILE A 71 -14.15 -6.71 2.71
CA ILE A 71 -14.54 -7.22 4.01
C ILE A 71 -14.45 -6.10 5.05
N SER A 72 -15.29 -6.14 6.07
CA SER A 72 -15.13 -5.30 7.26
C SER A 72 -14.44 -6.07 8.39
N LEU A 73 -13.94 -5.34 9.38
CA LEU A 73 -13.41 -5.94 10.61
C LEU A 73 -14.48 -6.78 11.30
N ALA A 74 -15.72 -6.29 11.39
CA ALA A 74 -16.84 -7.02 11.99
C ALA A 74 -17.14 -8.33 11.24
N ALA A 75 -17.19 -8.31 9.91
CA ALA A 75 -17.38 -9.51 9.10
C ALA A 75 -16.19 -10.49 9.18
N ALA A 76 -15.00 -9.99 9.49
CA ALA A 76 -13.81 -10.80 9.76
C ALA A 76 -13.75 -11.34 11.20
N GLY A 77 -14.77 -11.08 12.02
CA GLY A 77 -14.88 -11.57 13.40
C GLY A 77 -14.29 -10.63 14.48
N TRP A 78 -13.95 -9.39 14.12
CA TRP A 78 -13.41 -8.39 15.05
C TRP A 78 -14.50 -7.43 15.50
N GLN A 79 -14.86 -7.44 16.78
CA GLN A 79 -15.79 -6.48 17.38
C GLN A 79 -14.98 -5.32 17.92
N VAL A 80 -15.00 -4.21 17.21
CA VAL A 80 -14.22 -3.00 17.55
C VAL A 80 -15.02 -1.75 17.23
N GLU A 81 -14.84 -0.71 18.05
CA GLU A 81 -15.46 0.60 17.83
C GLU A 81 -14.61 1.43 16.84
N VAL A 82 -15.28 2.24 16.02
CA VAL A 82 -14.63 3.06 15.00
C VAL A 82 -13.61 4.01 15.63
N GLU A 83 -13.99 4.65 16.73
CA GLU A 83 -13.14 5.59 17.47
C GLU A 83 -11.87 4.94 18.00
N GLU A 84 -11.99 3.73 18.54
CA GLU A 84 -10.83 2.96 19.03
C GLU A 84 -9.87 2.62 17.89
N VAL A 85 -10.41 2.15 16.77
CA VAL A 85 -9.60 1.82 15.58
C VAL A 85 -8.91 3.07 15.05
N ALA A 86 -9.61 4.19 14.93
CA ALA A 86 -9.06 5.45 14.46
C ALA A 86 -7.90 5.95 15.35
N GLN A 87 -8.09 5.90 16.67
CA GLN A 87 -7.05 6.30 17.62
C GLN A 87 -5.80 5.40 17.52
N ARG A 88 -6.00 4.07 17.46
CA ARG A 88 -4.90 3.12 17.32
C ARG A 88 -4.15 3.32 16.00
N LEU A 89 -4.89 3.53 14.90
CA LEU A 89 -4.31 3.77 13.59
C LEU A 89 -3.47 5.05 13.58
N ALA A 90 -4.00 6.15 14.12
CA ALA A 90 -3.27 7.42 14.21
C ALA A 90 -1.99 7.29 15.04
N ALA A 91 -2.07 6.62 16.22
CA ALA A 91 -0.91 6.41 17.07
C ALA A 91 0.15 5.51 16.40
N HIS A 92 -0.26 4.50 15.65
CA HIS A 92 0.66 3.65 14.89
C HIS A 92 1.31 4.40 13.76
N LEU A 93 0.55 5.18 12.99
CA LEU A 93 1.05 5.99 11.89
C LEU A 93 2.08 7.00 12.38
N ALA A 94 1.78 7.74 13.46
CA ALA A 94 2.72 8.70 14.04
C ALA A 94 4.08 8.05 14.36
N ARG A 95 4.07 6.88 15.03
CA ARG A 95 5.32 6.16 15.33
C ARG A 95 6.08 5.69 14.10
N LEU A 96 5.36 5.28 13.04
CA LEU A 96 6.01 4.86 11.79
C LEU A 96 6.61 6.06 11.05
N VAL A 97 5.96 7.21 11.09
CA VAL A 97 6.49 8.46 10.54
C VAL A 97 7.72 8.91 11.30
N ASP A 98 7.67 8.91 12.64
CA ASP A 98 8.84 9.25 13.48
C ASP A 98 10.04 8.34 13.17
N GLN A 99 9.80 7.04 13.01
CA GLN A 99 10.84 6.09 12.63
C GLN A 99 11.40 6.38 11.24
N TRP A 100 10.52 6.67 10.26
CA TRP A 100 10.92 6.98 8.89
C TRP A 100 11.74 8.27 8.82
N GLU A 101 11.36 9.30 9.58
CA GLU A 101 12.12 10.54 9.70
C GLU A 101 13.49 10.31 10.37
N ALA A 102 13.57 9.46 11.41
CA ALA A 102 14.82 9.09 12.06
C ALA A 102 15.77 8.32 11.12
N ASP A 103 15.23 7.62 10.14
CA ASP A 103 15.95 6.89 9.10
C ASP A 103 16.21 7.76 7.84
N ASP A 104 16.07 9.09 7.92
CA ASP A 104 16.23 10.07 6.83
C ASP A 104 15.31 9.77 5.61
N GLY A 105 14.14 9.19 5.84
CA GLY A 105 13.19 8.83 4.79
C GLY A 105 13.56 7.59 3.98
N ASP A 106 14.60 6.86 4.39
CA ASP A 106 15.01 5.61 3.74
C ASP A 106 14.44 4.40 4.48
N PRO A 107 13.44 3.70 3.93
CA PRO A 107 12.83 2.54 4.59
C PRO A 107 13.79 1.35 4.74
N ASP A 108 14.86 1.31 3.98
CA ASP A 108 15.86 0.23 3.98
C ASP A 108 17.16 0.62 4.73
N ARG A 109 17.23 1.79 5.39
CA ARG A 109 18.43 2.26 6.11
C ARG A 109 18.97 1.26 7.14
N GLN A 110 18.09 0.54 7.81
CA GLN A 110 18.46 -0.49 8.78
C GLN A 110 18.76 -1.85 8.14
N GLY A 111 18.78 -1.92 6.81
CA GLY A 111 18.94 -3.12 6.02
C GLY A 111 17.64 -3.68 5.48
N ARG A 112 17.74 -4.41 4.37
CA ARG A 112 16.60 -4.92 3.58
C ARG A 112 15.57 -5.73 4.38
N HIS A 113 16.00 -6.39 5.45
CA HIS A 113 15.16 -7.27 6.27
C HIS A 113 14.87 -6.69 7.65
N ALA A 114 15.20 -5.42 7.88
CA ALA A 114 14.97 -4.71 9.12
C ALA A 114 14.22 -3.39 8.87
N GLY A 115 13.89 -2.68 9.93
CA GLY A 115 13.22 -1.38 9.82
C GLY A 115 11.85 -1.44 9.16
N LEU A 116 11.47 -0.35 8.52
CA LEU A 116 10.16 -0.22 7.85
C LEU A 116 10.09 -1.06 6.58
N GLY A 117 11.14 -1.08 5.77
CA GLY A 117 11.21 -1.85 4.54
C GLY A 117 11.10 -3.35 4.79
N GLY A 118 11.79 -3.86 5.83
CA GLY A 118 11.68 -5.25 6.25
C GLY A 118 10.25 -5.62 6.65
N ARG A 119 9.62 -4.82 7.52
CA ARG A 119 8.22 -5.03 7.93
C ARG A 119 7.25 -5.01 6.77
N LEU A 120 7.44 -4.10 5.81
CA LEU A 120 6.59 -4.03 4.62
C LEU A 120 6.70 -5.31 3.80
N ARG A 121 7.92 -5.84 3.62
CA ARG A 121 8.14 -7.11 2.89
C ARG A 121 7.51 -8.30 3.59
N GLU A 122 7.56 -8.35 4.92
CA GLU A 122 6.93 -9.42 5.72
C GLU A 122 5.41 -9.49 5.55
N VAL A 123 4.75 -8.35 5.41
CA VAL A 123 3.29 -8.28 5.31
C VAL A 123 2.77 -8.14 3.88
N CYS A 124 3.65 -7.92 2.90
CA CYS A 124 3.25 -7.71 1.52
C CYS A 124 2.70 -9.01 0.90
N TRP A 125 1.39 -9.02 0.69
CA TRP A 125 0.69 -10.16 0.09
C TRP A 125 1.21 -10.52 -1.31
N SER A 126 1.63 -9.54 -2.09
CA SER A 126 2.06 -9.75 -3.47
C SER A 126 3.44 -10.39 -3.58
N LEU A 127 4.29 -10.28 -2.56
CA LEU A 127 5.68 -10.75 -2.62
C LEU A 127 5.75 -12.28 -2.79
N GLY A 128 6.52 -12.75 -3.76
CA GLY A 128 6.63 -14.15 -4.16
C GLY A 128 5.45 -14.69 -4.97
N ARG A 129 4.50 -13.83 -5.37
CA ARG A 129 3.33 -14.22 -6.17
C ARG A 129 3.45 -13.75 -7.60
N ARG A 130 2.84 -14.49 -8.50
CA ARG A 130 2.61 -14.04 -9.87
C ARG A 130 1.41 -13.12 -9.89
N VAL A 131 1.63 -11.91 -10.41
CA VAL A 131 0.61 -10.87 -10.47
C VAL A 131 0.47 -10.32 -11.89
N ARG A 132 -0.69 -9.73 -12.12
CA ARG A 132 -0.98 -8.88 -13.26
C ARG A 132 -1.20 -7.47 -12.72
N VAL A 133 -0.44 -6.51 -13.20
CA VAL A 133 -0.57 -5.11 -12.81
C VAL A 133 -1.06 -4.29 -14.00
N ARG A 134 -2.21 -3.65 -13.85
CA ARG A 134 -2.71 -2.68 -14.82
C ARG A 134 -2.12 -1.32 -14.50
N THR A 135 -1.34 -0.82 -15.42
CA THR A 135 -0.72 0.52 -15.34
C THR A 135 -1.28 1.42 -16.44
N PRO A 136 -1.10 2.74 -16.37
CA PRO A 136 -1.47 3.64 -17.47
C PRO A 136 -0.79 3.31 -18.79
N ALA A 137 0.39 2.69 -18.77
CA ALA A 137 1.15 2.28 -19.95
C ALA A 137 0.76 0.90 -20.50
N GLY A 138 -0.12 0.16 -19.81
CA GLY A 138 -0.54 -1.18 -20.20
C GLY A 138 -0.46 -2.19 -19.06
N VAL A 139 -0.49 -3.48 -19.42
CA VAL A 139 -0.50 -4.58 -18.45
C VAL A 139 0.89 -5.18 -18.33
N VAL A 140 1.41 -5.24 -17.10
CA VAL A 140 2.68 -5.91 -16.76
C VAL A 140 2.35 -7.20 -16.00
N ARG A 141 3.01 -8.30 -16.36
CA ARG A 141 2.87 -9.61 -15.69
C ARG A 141 4.23 -10.10 -15.22
N GLY A 142 4.26 -10.69 -14.04
CA GLY A 142 5.48 -11.27 -13.50
C GLY A 142 5.32 -11.73 -12.05
N GLU A 143 6.37 -12.31 -11.53
CA GLU A 143 6.50 -12.62 -10.11
C GLU A 143 7.01 -11.37 -9.37
N VAL A 144 6.37 -11.01 -8.29
CA VAL A 144 6.87 -9.93 -7.42
C VAL A 144 8.05 -10.44 -6.61
N ILE A 145 9.23 -9.95 -6.91
CA ILE A 145 10.47 -10.40 -6.29
C ILE A 145 11.02 -9.46 -5.24
N ASP A 146 10.59 -8.20 -5.27
CA ASP A 146 11.02 -7.18 -4.32
C ASP A 146 10.03 -6.02 -4.23
N LEU A 147 10.20 -5.23 -3.16
CA LEU A 147 9.62 -3.92 -2.95
C LEU A 147 10.76 -2.90 -2.94
N ARG A 148 10.70 -1.98 -3.87
CA ARG A 148 11.46 -0.72 -3.87
C ARG A 148 10.40 0.37 -3.98
N PRO A 149 10.63 1.63 -4.21
CA PRO A 149 9.46 2.53 -4.33
C PRO A 149 8.51 2.06 -5.47
N GLY A 150 7.81 0.93 -5.21
CA GLY A 150 6.96 0.17 -6.13
C GLY A 150 7.21 -1.33 -6.03
N LEU A 151 6.56 -2.11 -6.92
CA LEU A 151 6.75 -3.55 -7.05
C LEU A 151 7.84 -3.85 -8.09
N VAL A 152 8.82 -4.67 -7.75
CA VAL A 152 9.76 -5.23 -8.72
C VAL A 152 9.20 -6.56 -9.22
N LEU A 153 8.83 -6.61 -10.49
CA LEU A 153 8.31 -7.81 -11.14
C LEU A 153 9.38 -8.46 -12.01
N ARG A 154 9.55 -9.77 -11.88
CA ARG A 154 10.34 -10.58 -12.79
C ARG A 154 9.42 -11.24 -13.81
N GLY A 155 9.50 -10.79 -15.06
CA GLY A 155 8.78 -11.32 -16.22
C GLY A 155 9.71 -12.00 -17.21
N ALA A 156 9.17 -12.40 -18.37
CA ALA A 156 9.94 -13.05 -19.44
C ALA A 156 11.05 -12.18 -20.03
N GLN A 157 10.94 -10.87 -19.94
CA GLN A 157 11.91 -9.90 -20.50
C GLN A 157 12.86 -9.32 -19.44
N GLY A 158 12.85 -9.85 -18.22
CA GLY A 158 13.67 -9.37 -17.12
C GLY A 158 12.86 -8.72 -15.99
N GLU A 159 13.53 -7.87 -15.23
CA GLU A 159 12.95 -7.17 -14.08
C GLU A 159 12.39 -5.81 -14.49
N VAL A 160 11.17 -5.53 -14.02
CA VAL A 160 10.49 -4.25 -14.27
C VAL A 160 10.04 -3.68 -12.92
N LEU A 161 10.35 -2.39 -12.68
CA LEU A 161 9.82 -1.64 -11.54
C LEU A 161 8.47 -1.02 -11.92
N VAL A 162 7.42 -1.36 -11.17
CA VAL A 162 6.07 -0.80 -11.32
C VAL A 162 5.76 0.06 -10.11
N GLN A 163 5.66 1.35 -10.30
CA GLN A 163 5.43 2.32 -9.22
C GLN A 163 3.94 2.64 -8.99
N ALA A 164 3.09 2.43 -10.01
CA ALA A 164 1.66 2.68 -9.91
C ALA A 164 0.86 1.70 -10.77
N GLY A 165 -0.28 1.26 -10.30
CA GLY A 165 -1.20 0.37 -11.00
C GLY A 165 -2.06 -0.47 -10.07
N ASP A 166 -3.08 -1.11 -10.65
CA ASP A 166 -3.96 -2.04 -9.95
C ASP A 166 -3.37 -3.45 -10.03
N VAL A 167 -3.13 -4.04 -8.86
CA VAL A 167 -2.52 -5.37 -8.72
C VAL A 167 -3.61 -6.42 -8.57
N GLU A 168 -3.57 -7.43 -9.42
CA GLU A 168 -4.44 -8.61 -9.38
C GLU A 168 -3.59 -9.88 -9.37
N GLU A 169 -4.07 -10.96 -8.74
CA GLU A 169 -3.43 -12.26 -8.86
C GLU A 169 -3.52 -12.75 -10.31
N ALA A 170 -2.40 -13.17 -10.90
CA ALA A 170 -2.42 -13.78 -12.23
C ALA A 170 -3.05 -15.16 -12.15
N ARG A 171 -3.99 -15.47 -13.04
CA ARG A 171 -4.57 -16.80 -13.15
C ARG A 171 -3.54 -17.77 -13.74
N GLU A 172 -3.58 -19.03 -13.31
CA GLU A 172 -2.81 -20.08 -13.96
C GLU A 172 -3.23 -20.19 -15.44
N GLY A 173 -2.27 -20.02 -16.34
CA GLY A 173 -2.49 -20.07 -17.79
C GLY A 173 -2.59 -18.74 -18.54
N GLU A 174 -2.48 -17.58 -17.85
CA GLU A 174 -2.37 -16.25 -18.49
C GLU A 174 -0.92 -15.75 -18.60
#